data_e8871d7c7f5005e082af29d6a73d9364
#
_entry.id   e8871d7c7f5005e082af29d6a73d9364
#
_cell.length_a   1.000
_cell.length_b   1.000
_cell.length_c   1.000
_cell.angle_alpha   90.00
_cell.angle_beta   90.00
_cell.angle_gamma   90.00
#
_symmetry.space_group_name_H-M   'P 1'
#
loop_
_entity.id
_entity.type
_entity.pdbx_description
1 polymer ?
#
loop_
_entity_poly.entity_id
_entity_poly.type
_entity_poly.pdbx_seq_one_letter_code
_entity_poly.pdbx_strand_id
1 'polypeptide(L)'
;MEQELQRIKEVALTAIKAATNQQALQDVRVKYLGKKGEVTALLKGLGKLSPEERPKMGALVNAVRQALEAEIDTLKTSMEVAAMNARLEEEKIDITLPGRAPKAGHIHPLTTVNEMIEDFFMKMGYTVEEGPEIEQDHFNFECLNLPKDHPARDMQDSFYITENFLLRTHTSPVQARTMQRHEPNSPIRMIAPGKVYRWDYDATHSPVFHQVEGLIIDEHITFADLKGTIETFLRHMFGDDTKVRFRTSFFPFTEPSAEVDISCVMCGGEGCRVCSHTGWLEILGCGMVHPRVLELNGYDPNKVKGFAFGMGVERIAMLLYGIGDLRLFFEDDIRFLEQF
;
A
#
# COMPACT_ATOMS: atom_id res chain seq x y z
N MET A 1 73.53 -44.73 14.32
CA MET A 1 72.24 -44.64 13.65
C MET A 1 71.12 -44.16 14.59
N GLU A 2 71.02 -44.75 15.79
CA GLU A 2 69.95 -44.32 16.77
C GLU A 2 70.12 -42.88 17.22
N GLN A 3 71.31 -42.43 17.57
CA GLN A 3 71.61 -41.05 17.90
C GLN A 3 71.29 -40.07 16.75
N GLU A 4 71.56 -40.48 15.52
CA GLU A 4 71.31 -39.70 14.29
C GLU A 4 69.76 -39.59 14.07
N LEU A 5 69.00 -40.68 14.26
CA LEU A 5 67.57 -40.72 14.16
C LEU A 5 66.93 -39.80 15.21
N GLN A 6 67.45 -39.82 16.47
CA GLN A 6 66.94 -38.94 17.50
C GLN A 6 67.20 -37.45 17.23
N ARG A 7 68.37 -37.13 16.71
CA ARG A 7 68.76 -35.80 16.25
C ARG A 7 67.82 -35.31 15.09
N ILE A 8 67.60 -36.15 14.10
CA ILE A 8 66.66 -35.78 12.99
C ILE A 8 65.23 -35.56 13.53
N LYS A 9 64.78 -36.39 14.45
CA LYS A 9 63.46 -36.21 15.09
C LYS A 9 63.33 -34.83 15.76
N GLU A 10 64.30 -34.44 16.59
CA GLU A 10 64.28 -33.17 17.31
C GLU A 10 64.31 -31.95 16.37
N VAL A 11 65.20 -32.01 15.38
CA VAL A 11 65.30 -30.93 14.39
C VAL A 11 64.04 -30.85 13.51
N ALA A 12 63.47 -32.00 13.12
CA ALA A 12 62.22 -32.05 12.40
C ALA A 12 61.03 -31.49 13.21
N LEU A 13 60.88 -31.87 14.48
CA LEU A 13 59.86 -31.35 15.38
C LEU A 13 60.00 -29.82 15.55
N THR A 14 61.21 -29.31 15.68
CA THR A 14 61.47 -27.88 15.76
C THR A 14 61.08 -27.18 14.48
N ALA A 15 61.42 -27.76 13.32
CA ALA A 15 61.04 -27.21 12.00
C ALA A 15 59.52 -27.22 11.77
N ILE A 16 58.81 -28.29 12.22
CA ILE A 16 57.35 -28.37 12.14
C ILE A 16 56.74 -27.23 12.98
N LYS A 17 57.17 -27.04 14.22
CA LYS A 17 56.69 -25.98 15.10
C LYS A 17 56.98 -24.56 14.60
N ALA A 18 58.05 -24.39 13.82
CA ALA A 18 58.46 -23.12 13.25
C ALA A 18 57.72 -22.79 11.93
N ALA A 19 56.96 -23.74 11.36
CA ALA A 19 56.25 -23.53 10.10
C ALA A 19 55.09 -22.54 10.33
N THR A 20 55.07 -21.44 9.60
CA THR A 20 54.07 -20.36 9.74
C THR A 20 52.93 -20.44 8.75
N ASN A 21 53.03 -21.31 7.74
CA ASN A 21 51.99 -21.51 6.72
C ASN A 21 52.01 -22.94 6.16
N GLN A 22 50.97 -23.33 5.45
CA GLN A 22 50.82 -24.68 4.88
C GLN A 22 51.94 -25.04 3.91
N GLN A 23 52.46 -24.09 3.13
CA GLN A 23 53.54 -24.33 2.19
C GLN A 23 54.85 -24.68 2.95
N ALA A 24 55.20 -23.90 3.98
CA ALA A 24 56.36 -24.20 4.83
C ALA A 24 56.24 -25.55 5.52
N LEU A 25 55.04 -25.92 5.98
CA LEU A 25 54.76 -27.21 6.60
C LEU A 25 54.94 -28.37 5.58
N GLN A 26 54.48 -28.16 4.34
CA GLN A 26 54.65 -29.12 3.26
C GLN A 26 56.12 -29.27 2.88
N ASP A 27 56.87 -28.18 2.85
CA ASP A 27 58.32 -28.23 2.59
C ASP A 27 59.07 -29.03 3.66
N VAL A 28 58.70 -28.84 4.93
CA VAL A 28 59.23 -29.64 6.05
C VAL A 28 58.85 -31.11 5.89
N ARG A 29 57.62 -31.43 5.52
CA ARG A 29 57.17 -32.81 5.24
C ARG A 29 58.00 -33.44 4.13
N VAL A 30 58.24 -32.75 3.02
CA VAL A 30 59.04 -33.25 1.90
C VAL A 30 60.48 -33.45 2.30
N LYS A 31 61.08 -32.52 3.07
CA LYS A 31 62.45 -32.57 3.53
C LYS A 31 62.72 -33.78 4.42
N TYR A 32 61.83 -34.10 5.35
CA TYR A 32 62.06 -35.18 6.33
C TYR A 32 61.42 -36.51 5.91
N LEU A 33 60.21 -36.51 5.37
CA LEU A 33 59.41 -37.69 5.08
C LEU A 33 59.21 -37.99 3.59
N GLY A 34 59.69 -37.14 2.70
CA GLY A 34 59.60 -37.31 1.25
C GLY A 34 60.38 -38.50 0.74
N LYS A 35 60.24 -38.85 -0.55
CA LYS A 35 60.98 -39.99 -1.20
C LYS A 35 62.50 -39.91 -1.02
N LYS A 36 63.06 -38.72 -0.91
CA LYS A 36 64.49 -38.44 -0.67
C LYS A 36 64.72 -37.81 0.71
N GLY A 37 63.75 -37.86 1.58
CA GLY A 37 63.79 -37.22 2.89
C GLY A 37 64.75 -37.91 3.86
N GLU A 38 65.22 -37.18 4.86
CA GLU A 38 66.22 -37.61 5.82
C GLU A 38 65.82 -38.89 6.55
N VAL A 39 64.59 -39.02 7.02
CA VAL A 39 64.06 -40.24 7.67
C VAL A 39 63.96 -41.38 6.70
N THR A 40 63.60 -41.15 5.41
CA THR A 40 63.49 -42.15 4.38
C THR A 40 64.86 -42.64 3.94
N ALA A 41 65.88 -41.79 3.98
CA ALA A 41 67.29 -42.18 3.70
C ALA A 41 67.84 -43.14 4.75
N LEU A 42 67.46 -42.91 6.05
CA LEU A 42 67.85 -43.87 7.12
C LEU A 42 67.19 -45.24 6.93
N LEU A 43 65.91 -45.30 6.48
CA LEU A 43 65.21 -46.53 6.14
C LEU A 43 65.93 -47.31 5.05
N LYS A 44 66.45 -46.65 4.03
CA LYS A 44 67.24 -47.26 2.96
C LYS A 44 68.62 -47.77 3.46
N GLY A 45 69.16 -47.07 4.50
CA GLY A 45 70.44 -47.46 5.12
C GLY A 45 70.33 -48.70 5.99
N LEU A 46 69.15 -49.17 6.40
CA LEU A 46 68.95 -50.38 7.21
C LEU A 46 69.51 -51.66 6.59
N GLY A 47 69.70 -51.66 5.26
CA GLY A 47 70.32 -52.80 4.53
C GLY A 47 71.75 -53.10 4.93
N LYS A 48 72.45 -52.17 5.60
CA LYS A 48 73.84 -52.30 6.03
C LYS A 48 74.02 -52.85 7.46
N LEU A 49 72.93 -53.10 8.19
CA LEU A 49 72.89 -53.57 9.57
C LEU A 49 72.77 -55.08 9.63
N SER A 50 73.16 -55.63 10.78
CA SER A 50 73.04 -57.07 11.07
C SER A 50 71.60 -57.57 11.00
N PRO A 51 71.30 -58.83 10.68
CA PRO A 51 69.92 -59.38 10.62
C PRO A 51 69.14 -59.22 11.91
N GLU A 52 69.82 -59.18 13.05
CA GLU A 52 69.16 -59.02 14.39
C GLU A 52 68.84 -57.58 14.76
N GLU A 53 69.61 -56.61 14.26
CA GLU A 53 69.44 -55.17 14.56
C GLU A 53 68.45 -54.50 13.57
N ARG A 54 68.34 -55.07 12.36
CA ARG A 54 67.45 -54.48 11.33
C ARG A 54 65.99 -54.32 11.73
N PRO A 55 65.33 -55.33 12.35
CA PRO A 55 63.94 -55.19 12.76
C PRO A 55 63.76 -54.17 13.88
N LYS A 56 64.65 -54.08 14.84
CA LYS A 56 64.65 -53.13 15.92
C LYS A 56 64.76 -51.69 15.44
N MET A 57 65.71 -51.46 14.59
CA MET A 57 65.95 -50.13 14.00
C MET A 57 64.84 -49.74 13.03
N GLY A 58 64.25 -50.67 12.28
CA GLY A 58 63.13 -50.46 11.40
C GLY A 58 61.89 -50.03 12.18
N ALA A 59 61.64 -50.64 13.32
CA ALA A 59 60.52 -50.25 14.21
C ALA A 59 60.72 -48.83 14.80
N LEU A 60 61.95 -48.48 15.21
CA LEU A 60 62.30 -47.15 15.68
C LEU A 60 62.11 -46.06 14.63
N VAL A 61 62.56 -46.26 13.42
CA VAL A 61 62.41 -45.31 12.31
C VAL A 61 60.97 -45.15 11.90
N ASN A 62 60.15 -46.22 11.92
CA ASN A 62 58.73 -46.14 11.68
C ASN A 62 57.99 -45.39 12.80
N ALA A 63 58.35 -45.61 14.05
CA ALA A 63 57.78 -44.86 15.16
C ALA A 63 58.07 -43.35 15.05
N VAL A 64 59.29 -42.97 14.71
CA VAL A 64 59.67 -41.57 14.48
C VAL A 64 58.90 -41.00 13.30
N ARG A 65 58.77 -41.73 12.21
CA ARG A 65 58.00 -41.31 11.03
C ARG A 65 56.55 -41.05 11.38
N GLN A 66 55.87 -41.97 12.07
CA GLN A 66 54.48 -41.81 12.52
C GLN A 66 54.29 -40.62 13.46
N ALA A 67 55.26 -40.43 14.40
CA ALA A 67 55.22 -39.29 15.28
C ALA A 67 55.34 -37.95 14.54
N LEU A 68 56.21 -37.85 13.56
CA LEU A 68 56.34 -36.64 12.72
C LEU A 68 55.13 -36.43 11.81
N GLU A 69 54.56 -37.49 11.21
CA GLU A 69 53.34 -37.43 10.44
C GLU A 69 52.17 -36.92 11.31
N ALA A 70 52.01 -37.45 12.51
CA ALA A 70 50.96 -37.03 13.44
C ALA A 70 51.06 -35.52 13.82
N GLU A 71 52.29 -35.04 14.11
CA GLU A 71 52.52 -33.63 14.42
C GLU A 71 52.23 -32.70 13.22
N ILE A 72 52.63 -33.11 12.02
CA ILE A 72 52.34 -32.38 10.78
C ILE A 72 50.82 -32.28 10.56
N ASP A 73 50.11 -33.40 10.72
CA ASP A 73 48.64 -33.42 10.51
C ASP A 73 47.92 -32.60 11.58
N THR A 74 48.38 -32.64 12.82
CA THR A 74 47.83 -31.80 13.92
C THR A 74 48.03 -30.33 13.66
N LEU A 75 49.23 -29.91 13.26
CA LEU A 75 49.53 -28.52 12.95
C LEU A 75 48.77 -28.03 11.69
N LYS A 76 48.65 -28.90 10.66
CA LYS A 76 47.89 -28.62 9.45
C LYS A 76 46.40 -28.34 9.80
N THR A 77 45.80 -29.24 10.57
CA THR A 77 44.40 -29.06 11.01
C THR A 77 44.22 -27.79 11.81
N SER A 78 45.16 -27.49 12.71
CA SER A 78 45.14 -26.25 13.48
C SER A 78 45.21 -24.99 12.60
N MET A 79 46.06 -25.00 11.59
CA MET A 79 46.18 -23.90 10.62
C MET A 79 44.92 -23.75 9.77
N GLU A 80 44.28 -24.84 9.35
CA GLU A 80 43.02 -24.83 8.60
C GLU A 80 41.87 -24.27 9.43
N VAL A 81 41.76 -24.68 10.71
CA VAL A 81 40.77 -24.15 11.63
C VAL A 81 41.00 -22.65 11.92
N ALA A 82 42.26 -22.27 12.14
CA ALA A 82 42.60 -20.85 12.34
C ALA A 82 42.26 -19.98 11.12
N ALA A 83 42.56 -20.46 9.90
CA ALA A 83 42.22 -19.77 8.65
C ALA A 83 40.69 -19.67 8.47
N MET A 84 39.98 -20.77 8.76
CA MET A 84 38.51 -20.78 8.73
C MET A 84 37.92 -19.76 9.72
N ASN A 85 38.38 -19.74 10.96
CA ASN A 85 37.89 -18.82 11.98
C ASN A 85 38.18 -17.34 11.62
N ALA A 86 39.37 -17.07 11.08
CA ALA A 86 39.71 -15.73 10.60
C ALA A 86 38.75 -15.26 9.50
N ARG A 87 38.48 -16.15 8.52
CA ARG A 87 37.52 -15.89 7.46
C ARG A 87 36.09 -15.66 7.98
N LEU A 88 35.65 -16.50 8.92
CA LEU A 88 34.32 -16.35 9.53
C LEU A 88 34.19 -15.02 10.31
N GLU A 89 35.26 -14.54 10.94
CA GLU A 89 35.25 -13.24 11.62
C GLU A 89 35.26 -12.07 10.64
N GLU A 90 35.96 -12.19 9.49
CA GLU A 90 35.91 -11.19 8.41
C GLU A 90 34.53 -11.15 7.71
N GLU A 91 33.90 -12.32 7.53
CA GLU A 91 32.58 -12.46 6.90
C GLU A 91 31.43 -12.16 7.87
N LYS A 92 31.71 -11.84 9.12
CA LYS A 92 30.70 -11.54 10.14
C LYS A 92 29.89 -10.31 9.76
N ILE A 93 28.60 -10.49 9.60
CA ILE A 93 27.65 -9.41 9.34
C ILE A 93 26.87 -9.06 10.62
N ASP A 94 26.56 -7.78 10.78
CA ASP A 94 25.69 -7.32 11.86
C ASP A 94 24.23 -7.69 11.54
N ILE A 95 23.75 -8.75 12.17
CA ILE A 95 22.38 -9.24 12.00
C ILE A 95 21.34 -8.36 12.72
N THR A 96 21.76 -7.36 13.50
CA THR A 96 20.85 -6.40 14.13
C THR A 96 20.45 -5.26 13.20
N LEU A 97 21.17 -5.08 12.09
CA LEU A 97 20.79 -4.14 11.07
C LEU A 97 19.49 -4.58 10.39
N PRO A 98 18.51 -3.67 10.21
CA PRO A 98 17.28 -4.00 9.52
C PRO A 98 17.56 -4.43 8.09
N GLY A 99 16.96 -5.54 7.67
CA GLY A 99 17.00 -5.99 6.28
C GLY A 99 16.26 -5.01 5.35
N ARG A 100 16.44 -5.17 4.03
CA ARG A 100 15.60 -4.47 3.04
C ARG A 100 14.21 -5.10 3.08
N ALA A 101 13.30 -4.52 3.90
CA ALA A 101 11.89 -4.88 3.81
C ALA A 101 11.30 -4.36 2.49
N PRO A 102 10.45 -5.13 1.78
CA PRO A 102 9.66 -4.58 0.70
C PRO A 102 8.76 -3.48 1.27
N LYS A 103 8.70 -2.33 0.59
CA LYS A 103 7.73 -1.28 0.96
C LYS A 103 6.32 -1.85 0.75
N ALA A 104 5.50 -1.84 1.79
CA ALA A 104 4.08 -2.13 1.65
C ALA A 104 3.44 -1.03 0.80
N GLY A 105 2.54 -1.42 -0.10
CA GLY A 105 1.70 -0.45 -0.82
C GLY A 105 0.65 0.13 0.12
N HIS A 106 0.12 1.28 -0.24
CA HIS A 106 -0.96 1.98 0.46
C HIS A 106 -2.17 2.14 -0.45
N ILE A 107 -3.35 2.21 0.15
CA ILE A 107 -4.59 2.49 -0.60
C ILE A 107 -4.59 3.99 -0.93
N HIS A 108 -5.02 4.33 -2.15
CA HIS A 108 -5.13 5.73 -2.56
C HIS A 108 -6.13 6.49 -1.65
N PRO A 109 -5.85 7.72 -1.21
CA PRO A 109 -6.71 8.44 -0.25
C PRO A 109 -8.15 8.63 -0.73
N LEU A 110 -8.40 8.81 -2.04
CA LEU A 110 -9.76 8.87 -2.57
C LEU A 110 -10.50 7.53 -2.42
N THR A 111 -9.82 6.41 -2.64
CA THR A 111 -10.41 5.08 -2.44
C THR A 111 -10.79 4.89 -0.97
N THR A 112 -9.89 5.23 -0.05
CA THR A 112 -10.16 5.14 1.40
C THR A 112 -11.38 5.97 1.79
N VAL A 113 -11.49 7.22 1.30
CA VAL A 113 -12.63 8.09 1.62
C VAL A 113 -13.92 7.56 0.99
N ASN A 114 -13.87 7.06 -0.24
CA ASN A 114 -15.02 6.46 -0.90
C ASN A 114 -15.55 5.24 -0.13
N GLU A 115 -14.65 4.34 0.27
CA GLU A 115 -14.98 3.18 1.10
C GLU A 115 -15.57 3.59 2.46
N MET A 116 -15.05 4.65 3.10
CA MET A 116 -15.62 5.18 4.35
C MET A 116 -17.05 5.67 4.16
N ILE A 117 -17.34 6.35 3.05
CA ILE A 117 -18.70 6.84 2.71
C ILE A 117 -19.62 5.64 2.45
N GLU A 118 -19.21 4.71 1.61
CA GLU A 118 -20.00 3.51 1.30
C GLU A 118 -20.31 2.70 2.55
N ASP A 119 -19.32 2.42 3.38
CA ASP A 119 -19.44 1.68 4.63
C ASP A 119 -20.44 2.33 5.59
N PHE A 120 -20.41 3.67 5.70
CA PHE A 120 -21.37 4.40 6.53
C PHE A 120 -22.80 4.19 6.06
N PHE A 121 -23.07 4.43 4.77
CA PHE A 121 -24.42 4.31 4.22
C PHE A 121 -24.90 2.85 4.16
N MET A 122 -24.04 1.88 3.87
CA MET A 122 -24.40 0.46 3.96
C MET A 122 -24.84 0.07 5.38
N LYS A 123 -24.15 0.55 6.41
CA LYS A 123 -24.56 0.34 7.82
C LYS A 123 -25.92 0.98 8.17
N MET A 124 -26.30 2.02 7.42
CA MET A 124 -27.64 2.61 7.51
C MET A 124 -28.70 1.91 6.65
N GLY A 125 -28.34 0.81 5.98
CA GLY A 125 -29.24 0.00 5.15
C GLY A 125 -29.41 0.50 3.71
N TYR A 126 -28.47 1.29 3.20
CA TYR A 126 -28.44 1.65 1.78
C TYR A 126 -27.79 0.54 0.95
N THR A 127 -28.27 0.35 -0.27
CA THR A 127 -27.60 -0.46 -1.30
C THR A 127 -26.67 0.42 -2.12
N VAL A 128 -25.56 -0.16 -2.60
CA VAL A 128 -24.67 0.51 -3.55
C VAL A 128 -25.11 0.15 -4.96
N GLU A 129 -25.43 1.15 -5.76
CA GLU A 129 -25.91 1.00 -7.14
C GLU A 129 -24.91 1.62 -8.11
N GLU A 130 -24.66 0.95 -9.23
CA GLU A 130 -23.75 1.40 -10.27
C GLU A 130 -24.48 1.67 -11.59
N GLY A 131 -23.87 2.51 -12.43
CA GLY A 131 -24.37 2.82 -13.75
C GLY A 131 -23.25 3.21 -14.73
N PRO A 132 -23.56 3.33 -16.02
CA PRO A 132 -22.58 3.64 -17.05
C PRO A 132 -22.01 5.06 -16.92
N GLU A 133 -20.72 5.23 -17.21
CA GLU A 133 -20.07 6.55 -17.29
C GLU A 133 -20.43 7.29 -18.59
N ILE A 134 -20.57 6.54 -19.70
CA ILE A 134 -21.14 7.07 -20.95
C ILE A 134 -22.65 6.91 -20.85
N GLU A 135 -23.34 8.02 -20.68
CA GLU A 135 -24.76 8.02 -20.36
C GLU A 135 -25.60 8.64 -21.49
N GLN A 136 -26.87 8.27 -21.53
CA GLN A 136 -27.83 8.90 -22.42
C GLN A 136 -28.28 10.26 -21.83
N ASP A 137 -28.43 11.25 -22.69
CA ASP A 137 -28.97 12.58 -22.36
C ASP A 137 -30.31 12.47 -21.59
N HIS A 138 -31.13 11.50 -21.98
CA HIS A 138 -32.39 11.19 -21.35
C HIS A 138 -32.27 10.92 -19.84
N PHE A 139 -31.33 10.06 -19.43
CA PHE A 139 -31.12 9.74 -18.02
C PHE A 139 -30.33 10.81 -17.28
N ASN A 140 -29.38 11.46 -17.98
CA ASN A 140 -28.55 12.48 -17.35
C ASN A 140 -29.30 13.78 -17.09
N PHE A 141 -30.36 14.07 -17.87
CA PHE A 141 -31.08 15.33 -17.80
C PHE A 141 -32.61 15.19 -17.82
N GLU A 142 -33.21 14.58 -18.84
CA GLU A 142 -34.68 14.62 -19.01
C GLU A 142 -35.40 13.95 -17.85
N CYS A 143 -34.97 12.77 -17.42
CA CYS A 143 -35.54 12.03 -16.27
C CYS A 143 -35.37 12.77 -14.93
N LEU A 144 -34.50 13.80 -14.89
CA LEU A 144 -34.14 14.58 -13.71
C LEU A 144 -34.75 16.01 -13.75
N ASN A 145 -35.85 16.18 -14.50
CA ASN A 145 -36.54 17.48 -14.64
C ASN A 145 -35.70 18.56 -15.33
N LEU A 146 -34.79 18.16 -16.22
CA LEU A 146 -33.94 19.04 -17.04
C LEU A 146 -34.27 18.84 -18.53
N PRO A 147 -35.39 19.41 -19.05
CA PRO A 147 -35.74 19.31 -20.48
C PRO A 147 -34.69 19.98 -21.37
N LYS A 148 -34.74 19.71 -22.69
CA LYS A 148 -33.68 20.15 -23.65
C LYS A 148 -33.39 21.64 -23.63
N ASP A 149 -34.38 22.44 -23.36
CA ASP A 149 -34.29 23.91 -23.36
C ASP A 149 -34.05 24.52 -21.98
N HIS A 150 -33.72 23.69 -20.96
CA HIS A 150 -33.52 24.17 -19.60
C HIS A 150 -32.16 24.84 -19.43
N PRO A 151 -32.09 26.12 -18.94
CA PRO A 151 -30.81 26.86 -18.83
C PRO A 151 -29.74 26.18 -17.93
N ALA A 152 -30.17 25.38 -16.92
CA ALA A 152 -29.24 24.68 -16.07
C ALA A 152 -28.40 23.58 -16.77
N ARG A 153 -28.74 23.21 -18.02
CA ARG A 153 -27.91 22.29 -18.81
C ARG A 153 -26.58 22.94 -19.21
N ASP A 154 -26.62 24.23 -19.59
CA ASP A 154 -25.43 24.97 -19.99
C ASP A 154 -24.45 25.14 -18.81
N MET A 155 -24.97 25.13 -17.57
CA MET A 155 -24.15 25.22 -16.35
C MET A 155 -23.43 23.89 -16.00
N GLN A 156 -23.73 22.78 -16.68
CA GLN A 156 -23.15 21.48 -16.36
C GLN A 156 -21.84 21.20 -17.10
N ASP A 157 -21.41 22.09 -18.03
CA ASP A 157 -20.17 21.97 -18.79
C ASP A 157 -19.89 20.54 -19.31
N SER A 158 -20.88 20.00 -20.06
CA SER A 158 -20.97 18.58 -20.39
C SER A 158 -20.08 18.17 -21.55
N PHE A 159 -19.43 17.00 -21.46
CA PHE A 159 -18.72 16.37 -22.57
C PHE A 159 -19.65 15.48 -23.38
N TYR A 160 -20.19 15.99 -24.49
CA TYR A 160 -21.00 15.22 -25.43
C TYR A 160 -20.13 14.38 -26.38
N ILE A 161 -20.47 13.10 -26.53
CA ILE A 161 -19.87 12.18 -27.50
C ILE A 161 -20.70 12.22 -28.81
N THR A 162 -22.01 12.23 -28.65
CA THR A 162 -22.99 12.43 -29.76
C THR A 162 -24.13 13.30 -29.23
N GLU A 163 -25.09 13.65 -30.08
CA GLU A 163 -26.29 14.42 -29.67
C GLU A 163 -27.08 13.80 -28.49
N ASN A 164 -26.99 12.46 -28.30
CA ASN A 164 -27.77 11.72 -27.30
C ASN A 164 -26.93 11.02 -26.26
N PHE A 165 -25.60 11.07 -26.36
CA PHE A 165 -24.69 10.43 -25.41
C PHE A 165 -23.61 11.40 -24.95
N LEU A 166 -23.36 11.38 -23.64
CA LEU A 166 -22.35 12.22 -23.01
C LEU A 166 -21.62 11.45 -21.90
N LEU A 167 -20.51 11.99 -21.44
CA LEU A 167 -19.94 11.57 -20.14
C LEU A 167 -20.82 12.16 -19.04
N ARG A 168 -21.31 11.32 -18.12
CA ARG A 168 -22.25 11.75 -17.08
C ARG A 168 -21.66 12.89 -16.23
N THR A 169 -22.45 13.92 -15.97
CA THR A 169 -22.03 15.11 -15.20
C THR A 169 -22.22 14.96 -13.70
N HIS A 170 -22.99 13.98 -13.29
CA HIS A 170 -23.30 13.58 -11.91
C HIS A 170 -23.73 12.11 -11.89
N THR A 171 -23.87 11.51 -10.72
CA THR A 171 -24.30 10.11 -10.59
C THR A 171 -25.82 9.95 -10.50
N SER A 172 -26.60 11.03 -10.58
CA SER A 172 -28.08 11.03 -10.56
C SER A 172 -28.73 10.14 -11.64
N PRO A 173 -28.14 9.91 -12.85
CA PRO A 173 -28.65 8.92 -13.79
C PRO A 173 -28.86 7.53 -13.18
N VAL A 174 -28.00 7.13 -12.23
CA VAL A 174 -28.13 5.85 -11.55
C VAL A 174 -29.41 5.83 -10.71
N GLN A 175 -29.77 6.96 -10.07
CA GLN A 175 -31.03 7.10 -9.32
C GLN A 175 -32.23 6.90 -10.25
N ALA A 176 -32.25 7.56 -11.42
CA ALA A 176 -33.32 7.42 -12.40
C ALA A 176 -33.43 5.97 -12.92
N ARG A 177 -32.30 5.35 -13.24
CA ARG A 177 -32.26 3.93 -13.67
C ARG A 177 -32.75 2.98 -12.59
N THR A 178 -32.39 3.24 -11.33
CA THR A 178 -32.83 2.42 -10.19
C THR A 178 -34.33 2.56 -9.98
N MET A 179 -34.89 3.78 -10.01
CA MET A 179 -36.35 3.97 -9.95
C MET A 179 -37.07 3.20 -11.06
N GLN A 180 -36.58 3.24 -12.31
CA GLN A 180 -37.23 2.57 -13.44
C GLN A 180 -37.06 1.02 -13.42
N ARG A 181 -36.08 0.49 -12.67
CA ARG A 181 -35.88 -0.96 -12.49
C ARG A 181 -36.71 -1.56 -11.37
N HIS A 182 -37.13 -0.75 -10.39
CA HIS A 182 -37.93 -1.18 -9.27
C HIS A 182 -39.44 -1.12 -9.59
N GLU A 183 -40.22 -1.83 -8.80
CA GLU A 183 -41.68 -1.74 -8.90
C GLU A 183 -42.14 -0.29 -8.56
N PRO A 184 -43.11 0.27 -9.31
CA PRO A 184 -43.62 1.61 -9.04
C PRO A 184 -44.06 1.81 -7.59
N ASN A 185 -43.62 2.89 -6.97
CA ASN A 185 -43.87 3.26 -5.57
C ASN A 185 -43.26 2.32 -4.52
N SER A 186 -42.40 1.37 -4.90
CA SER A 186 -41.66 0.57 -3.92
C SER A 186 -40.61 1.41 -3.22
N PRO A 187 -40.29 1.12 -1.96
CA PRO A 187 -39.22 1.84 -1.24
C PRO A 187 -37.85 1.64 -1.90
N ILE A 188 -37.10 2.72 -1.99
CA ILE A 188 -35.69 2.73 -2.45
C ILE A 188 -34.83 3.35 -1.36
N ARG A 189 -33.67 2.75 -1.12
CA ARG A 189 -32.62 3.33 -0.27
C ARG A 189 -31.27 2.95 -0.86
N MET A 190 -30.66 3.88 -1.58
CA MET A 190 -29.43 3.61 -2.34
C MET A 190 -28.42 4.75 -2.27
N ILE A 191 -27.16 4.41 -2.50
CA ILE A 191 -26.11 5.36 -2.88
C ILE A 191 -25.56 4.97 -4.25
N ALA A 192 -25.06 5.95 -5.00
CA ALA A 192 -24.42 5.78 -6.30
C ALA A 192 -23.04 6.43 -6.29
N PRO A 193 -21.98 5.71 -5.91
CA PRO A 193 -20.60 6.17 -6.08
C PRO A 193 -20.19 6.08 -7.55
N GLY A 194 -19.32 7.00 -8.00
CA GLY A 194 -18.74 6.89 -9.33
C GLY A 194 -18.06 8.14 -9.84
N LYS A 195 -17.33 7.96 -10.95
CA LYS A 195 -16.69 9.05 -11.67
C LYS A 195 -17.71 9.87 -12.44
N VAL A 196 -17.48 11.17 -12.49
CA VAL A 196 -18.28 12.16 -13.21
C VAL A 196 -17.37 13.13 -13.92
N TYR A 197 -17.90 13.86 -14.91
CA TYR A 197 -17.11 14.58 -15.90
C TYR A 197 -17.71 15.96 -16.17
N ARG A 198 -16.87 17.02 -16.03
CA ARG A 198 -17.24 18.39 -16.34
C ARG A 198 -16.09 19.13 -17.00
N TRP A 199 -16.37 20.03 -17.91
CA TRP A 199 -15.35 20.86 -18.54
C TRP A 199 -14.91 21.98 -17.60
N ASP A 200 -14.18 21.62 -16.56
CA ASP A 200 -13.67 22.58 -15.57
C ASP A 200 -12.29 22.11 -15.05
N TYR A 201 -11.37 23.04 -14.84
CA TYR A 201 -10.01 22.72 -14.43
C TYR A 201 -9.34 23.86 -13.68
N ASP A 202 -9.24 23.76 -12.34
CA ASP A 202 -8.47 24.66 -11.48
C ASP A 202 -7.96 23.91 -10.21
N ALA A 203 -7.49 24.62 -9.20
CA ALA A 203 -7.00 24.03 -7.95
C ALA A 203 -8.10 23.31 -7.12
N THR A 204 -9.38 23.57 -7.41
CA THR A 204 -10.56 23.05 -6.73
C THR A 204 -11.46 22.21 -7.63
N HIS A 205 -11.19 22.19 -8.94
CA HIS A 205 -11.96 21.48 -9.95
C HIS A 205 -11.05 20.64 -10.85
N SER A 206 -11.54 19.47 -11.24
CA SER A 206 -10.91 18.56 -12.18
C SER A 206 -11.93 18.12 -13.23
N PRO A 207 -11.51 17.91 -14.51
CA PRO A 207 -12.39 17.38 -15.55
C PRO A 207 -13.00 16.03 -15.19
N VAL A 208 -12.33 15.28 -14.34
CA VAL A 208 -12.77 13.99 -13.79
C VAL A 208 -12.71 14.09 -12.29
N PHE A 209 -13.79 13.76 -11.61
CA PHE A 209 -13.85 13.67 -10.16
C PHE A 209 -14.81 12.57 -9.72
N HIS A 210 -14.83 12.25 -8.44
CA HIS A 210 -15.71 11.22 -7.87
C HIS A 210 -16.86 11.88 -7.09
N GLN A 211 -18.04 11.33 -7.30
CA GLN A 211 -19.24 11.76 -6.60
C GLN A 211 -19.93 10.57 -5.98
N VAL A 212 -20.49 10.76 -4.79
CA VAL A 212 -21.44 9.84 -4.20
C VAL A 212 -22.76 10.57 -4.05
N GLU A 213 -23.80 10.04 -4.68
CA GLU A 213 -25.17 10.52 -4.49
C GLU A 213 -26.01 9.49 -3.76
N GLY A 214 -26.95 9.93 -2.97
CA GLY A 214 -27.89 9.07 -2.26
C GLY A 214 -29.32 9.42 -2.59
N LEU A 215 -30.19 8.39 -2.59
CA LEU A 215 -31.63 8.50 -2.79
C LEU A 215 -32.35 7.63 -1.78
N ILE A 216 -33.36 8.22 -1.11
CA ILE A 216 -34.39 7.48 -0.41
C ILE A 216 -35.74 7.83 -1.00
N ILE A 217 -36.58 6.83 -1.23
CA ILE A 217 -38.00 6.96 -1.57
C ILE A 217 -38.78 6.04 -0.62
N ASP A 218 -39.81 6.56 0.03
CA ASP A 218 -40.75 5.81 0.88
C ASP A 218 -42.03 6.61 1.09
N GLU A 219 -43.06 6.05 1.73
CA GLU A 219 -44.35 6.68 1.96
C GLU A 219 -44.26 7.91 2.88
N HIS A 220 -43.40 7.89 3.89
CA HIS A 220 -43.40 8.88 5.00
C HIS A 220 -42.10 9.71 5.12
N ILE A 221 -41.37 9.85 4.05
CA ILE A 221 -40.10 10.61 4.06
C ILE A 221 -40.35 12.12 4.18
N THR A 222 -39.56 12.76 5.04
CA THR A 222 -39.63 14.18 5.34
C THR A 222 -38.26 14.87 5.20
N PHE A 223 -38.23 16.19 5.16
CA PHE A 223 -37.00 16.98 5.20
C PHE A 223 -36.24 16.79 6.52
N ALA A 224 -36.95 16.44 7.62
CA ALA A 224 -36.29 16.14 8.90
C ALA A 224 -35.47 14.85 8.83
N ASP A 225 -35.95 13.84 8.07
CA ASP A 225 -35.19 12.60 7.84
C ASP A 225 -33.92 12.85 7.02
N LEU A 226 -34.02 13.68 5.96
CA LEU A 226 -32.86 14.16 5.21
C LEU A 226 -31.86 14.85 6.15
N LYS A 227 -32.34 15.80 6.96
CA LYS A 227 -31.48 16.55 7.88
C LYS A 227 -30.78 15.62 8.87
N GLY A 228 -31.49 14.69 9.49
CA GLY A 228 -30.92 13.72 10.44
C GLY A 228 -29.89 12.81 9.80
N THR A 229 -30.16 12.32 8.59
CA THR A 229 -29.22 11.47 7.83
C THR A 229 -27.91 12.22 7.54
N ILE A 230 -27.99 13.44 7.01
CA ILE A 230 -26.81 14.23 6.65
C ILE A 230 -26.02 14.69 7.90
N GLU A 231 -26.69 15.13 8.96
CA GLU A 231 -26.01 15.51 10.21
C GLU A 231 -25.26 14.33 10.82
N THR A 232 -25.86 13.13 10.83
CA THR A 232 -25.22 11.92 11.34
C THR A 232 -24.00 11.52 10.49
N PHE A 233 -24.12 11.59 9.17
CA PHE A 233 -23.02 11.34 8.24
C PHE A 233 -21.86 12.32 8.46
N LEU A 234 -22.14 13.61 8.49
CA LEU A 234 -21.09 14.63 8.63
C LEU A 234 -20.37 14.56 9.98
N ARG A 235 -21.07 14.25 11.06
CA ARG A 235 -20.43 14.00 12.36
C ARG A 235 -19.56 12.74 12.35
N HIS A 236 -20.00 11.69 11.66
CA HIS A 236 -19.19 10.49 11.50
C HIS A 236 -17.88 10.77 10.75
N MET A 237 -17.94 11.59 9.69
CA MET A 237 -16.76 11.90 8.86
C MET A 237 -15.83 12.92 9.52
N PHE A 238 -16.35 13.95 10.18
CA PHE A 238 -15.57 15.11 10.65
C PHE A 238 -15.51 15.24 12.18
N GLY A 239 -16.15 14.34 12.92
CA GLY A 239 -16.19 14.33 14.38
C GLY A 239 -17.46 14.93 14.99
N ASP A 240 -17.77 14.53 16.23
CA ASP A 240 -19.03 14.85 16.93
C ASP A 240 -19.26 16.35 17.17
N ASP A 241 -18.18 17.13 17.29
CA ASP A 241 -18.24 18.58 17.52
C ASP A 241 -18.54 19.38 16.25
N THR A 242 -18.65 18.72 15.08
CA THR A 242 -18.93 19.35 13.79
C THR A 242 -20.31 19.98 13.81
N LYS A 243 -20.35 21.31 13.61
CA LYS A 243 -21.61 22.04 13.45
C LYS A 243 -22.04 21.98 11.99
N VAL A 244 -23.30 21.68 11.75
CA VAL A 244 -23.91 21.56 10.42
C VAL A 244 -24.92 22.67 10.22
N ARG A 245 -24.89 23.28 9.04
CA ARG A 245 -25.84 24.35 8.65
C ARG A 245 -26.42 24.02 7.29
N PHE A 246 -27.75 24.13 7.18
CA PHE A 246 -28.49 24.03 5.92
C PHE A 246 -28.80 25.43 5.42
N ARG A 247 -28.45 25.73 4.18
CA ARG A 247 -28.81 26.97 3.47
C ARG A 247 -29.79 26.64 2.36
N THR A 248 -30.77 27.48 2.13
CA THR A 248 -31.68 27.32 0.98
C THR A 248 -30.91 27.45 -0.32
N SER A 249 -31.21 26.57 -1.27
CA SER A 249 -30.62 26.53 -2.61
C SER A 249 -31.65 26.13 -3.64
N PHE A 250 -31.25 26.02 -4.89
CA PHE A 250 -32.09 25.59 -5.99
C PHE A 250 -31.37 24.52 -6.83
N PHE A 251 -32.04 23.38 -7.00
CA PHE A 251 -31.67 22.36 -7.96
C PHE A 251 -32.92 21.91 -8.72
N PRO A 252 -32.84 21.71 -10.06
CA PRO A 252 -34.01 21.35 -10.88
C PRO A 252 -34.70 20.05 -10.45
N PHE A 253 -33.95 19.15 -9.86
CA PHE A 253 -34.39 17.80 -9.48
C PHE A 253 -34.84 17.69 -8.02
N THR A 254 -34.74 18.74 -7.21
CA THR A 254 -35.19 18.76 -5.81
C THR A 254 -35.99 20.00 -5.46
N GLU A 255 -37.00 19.84 -4.58
CA GLU A 255 -37.82 20.95 -4.01
C GLU A 255 -38.47 20.53 -2.68
N PRO A 256 -38.15 21.20 -1.55
CA PRO A 256 -37.11 22.22 -1.38
C PRO A 256 -35.71 21.69 -1.51
N SER A 257 -34.78 22.56 -1.94
CA SER A 257 -33.35 22.25 -2.07
C SER A 257 -32.55 22.97 -0.98
N ALA A 258 -31.45 22.39 -0.59
CA ALA A 258 -30.50 22.96 0.35
C ALA A 258 -29.06 22.62 0.01
N GLU A 259 -28.16 23.53 0.31
CA GLU A 259 -26.72 23.29 0.42
C GLU A 259 -26.36 23.10 1.89
N VAL A 260 -25.39 22.24 2.15
CA VAL A 260 -24.98 21.90 3.52
C VAL A 260 -23.54 22.30 3.75
N ASP A 261 -23.37 23.13 4.78
CA ASP A 261 -22.07 23.59 5.24
C ASP A 261 -21.73 22.93 6.58
N ILE A 262 -20.43 22.71 6.82
CA ILE A 262 -19.89 22.37 8.14
C ILE A 262 -19.07 23.53 8.72
N SER A 263 -18.92 23.58 10.04
CA SER A 263 -17.92 24.45 10.68
C SER A 263 -16.53 24.13 10.11
N CYS A 264 -15.77 25.17 9.79
CA CYS A 264 -14.46 25.01 9.15
C CYS A 264 -13.55 24.13 10.02
N VAL A 265 -13.13 22.98 9.49
CA VAL A 265 -12.26 22.01 10.16
C VAL A 265 -10.86 22.57 10.48
N MET A 266 -10.42 23.61 9.76
CA MET A 266 -9.09 24.22 9.94
C MET A 266 -9.06 25.26 11.08
N CYS A 267 -10.16 25.97 11.32
CA CYS A 267 -10.21 27.03 12.32
C CYS A 267 -11.34 26.86 13.35
N GLY A 268 -11.99 25.68 13.39
CA GLY A 268 -13.09 25.44 14.34
C GLY A 268 -14.32 26.37 14.19
N GLY A 269 -14.42 27.09 13.06
CA GLY A 269 -15.50 28.04 12.81
C GLY A 269 -15.17 29.50 13.11
N GLU A 270 -13.95 29.83 13.55
CA GLU A 270 -13.54 31.22 13.88
C GLU A 270 -13.34 32.11 12.63
N GLY A 271 -13.11 31.50 11.48
CA GLY A 271 -12.84 32.20 10.23
C GLY A 271 -11.35 32.23 9.89
N CYS A 272 -10.98 31.66 8.74
CA CYS A 272 -9.61 31.65 8.24
C CYS A 272 -9.60 31.80 6.70
N ARG A 273 -8.40 31.83 6.10
CA ARG A 273 -8.25 31.93 4.65
C ARG A 273 -8.97 30.79 3.89
N VAL A 274 -8.96 29.55 4.42
CA VAL A 274 -9.57 28.39 3.77
C VAL A 274 -11.09 28.52 3.66
N CYS A 275 -11.76 29.06 4.70
CA CYS A 275 -13.19 29.29 4.69
C CYS A 275 -13.57 30.73 4.26
N SER A 276 -12.64 31.48 3.64
CA SER A 276 -12.84 32.88 3.25
C SER A 276 -13.36 33.74 4.41
N HIS A 277 -12.87 33.49 5.62
CA HIS A 277 -13.25 34.15 6.88
C HIS A 277 -14.72 34.01 7.31
N THR A 278 -15.48 33.10 6.65
CA THR A 278 -16.89 32.86 7.00
C THR A 278 -17.07 31.92 8.20
N GLY A 279 -16.07 31.08 8.50
CA GLY A 279 -16.14 30.01 9.49
C GLY A 279 -16.86 28.74 8.99
N TRP A 280 -17.32 28.70 7.73
CA TRP A 280 -18.11 27.61 7.15
C TRP A 280 -17.52 27.11 5.84
N LEU A 281 -17.68 25.81 5.59
CA LEU A 281 -17.25 25.14 4.36
C LEU A 281 -18.41 24.34 3.79
N GLU A 282 -18.74 24.62 2.54
CA GLU A 282 -19.75 23.85 1.80
C GLU A 282 -19.23 22.45 1.48
N ILE A 283 -20.09 21.44 1.70
CA ILE A 283 -19.76 20.02 1.52
C ILE A 283 -20.60 19.38 0.43
N LEU A 284 -21.93 19.59 0.46
CA LEU A 284 -22.86 18.86 -0.41
C LEU A 284 -24.14 19.64 -0.69
N GLY A 285 -24.79 19.26 -1.79
CA GLY A 285 -26.15 19.67 -2.10
C GLY A 285 -27.15 18.55 -1.77
N CYS A 286 -28.36 18.93 -1.37
CA CYS A 286 -29.41 17.98 -1.05
C CYS A 286 -30.81 18.60 -1.21
N GLY A 287 -31.86 17.78 -1.12
CA GLY A 287 -33.23 18.25 -1.12
C GLY A 287 -34.26 17.12 -1.18
N MET A 288 -35.53 17.49 -1.05
CA MET A 288 -36.61 16.55 -1.34
C MET A 288 -36.71 16.33 -2.85
N VAL A 289 -36.91 15.09 -3.26
CA VAL A 289 -37.03 14.76 -4.70
C VAL A 289 -38.21 15.52 -5.29
N HIS A 290 -37.95 16.23 -6.40
CA HIS A 290 -38.99 17.01 -7.06
C HIS A 290 -40.09 16.07 -7.57
N PRO A 291 -41.42 16.42 -7.35
CA PRO A 291 -42.54 15.56 -7.76
C PRO A 291 -42.46 15.13 -9.24
N ARG A 292 -42.01 16.04 -10.11
CA ARG A 292 -41.83 15.75 -11.53
C ARG A 292 -40.77 14.67 -11.81
N VAL A 293 -39.70 14.57 -11.00
CA VAL A 293 -38.70 13.50 -11.12
C VAL A 293 -39.33 12.15 -10.77
N LEU A 294 -40.17 12.07 -9.72
CA LEU A 294 -40.90 10.86 -9.39
C LEU A 294 -41.81 10.43 -10.55
N GLU A 295 -42.61 11.36 -11.09
CA GLU A 295 -43.53 11.10 -12.22
C GLU A 295 -42.77 10.60 -13.45
N LEU A 296 -41.69 11.25 -13.84
CA LEU A 296 -40.87 10.89 -15.02
C LEU A 296 -40.24 9.51 -14.91
N ASN A 297 -40.05 9.02 -13.70
CA ASN A 297 -39.48 7.71 -13.40
C ASN A 297 -40.53 6.66 -12.95
N GLY A 298 -41.84 6.94 -13.12
CA GLY A 298 -42.92 5.98 -12.89
C GLY A 298 -43.43 5.89 -11.47
N TYR A 299 -43.12 6.87 -10.61
CA TYR A 299 -43.56 6.95 -9.21
C TYR A 299 -44.68 7.98 -9.03
N ASP A 300 -45.66 7.69 -8.20
CA ASP A 300 -46.77 8.61 -7.87
C ASP A 300 -46.37 9.51 -6.68
N PRO A 301 -46.16 10.83 -6.88
CA PRO A 301 -45.77 11.76 -5.82
C PRO A 301 -46.82 11.95 -4.71
N ASN A 302 -48.06 11.46 -4.92
CA ASN A 302 -49.09 11.46 -3.89
C ASN A 302 -48.99 10.28 -2.94
N LYS A 303 -48.30 9.19 -3.36
CA LYS A 303 -48.11 7.96 -2.58
C LYS A 303 -46.77 7.93 -1.87
N VAL A 304 -45.72 8.39 -2.54
CA VAL A 304 -44.35 8.34 -2.03
C VAL A 304 -43.68 9.71 -2.07
N LYS A 305 -42.73 9.90 -1.19
CA LYS A 305 -41.82 11.05 -1.17
C LYS A 305 -40.40 10.54 -1.09
N GLY A 306 -39.46 11.39 -1.39
CA GLY A 306 -38.04 11.01 -1.28
C GLY A 306 -37.18 12.22 -1.00
N PHE A 307 -35.94 11.94 -0.61
CA PHE A 307 -34.88 12.93 -0.60
C PHE A 307 -33.64 12.39 -1.34
N ALA A 308 -32.88 13.32 -1.86
CA ALA A 308 -31.59 13.03 -2.50
C ALA A 308 -30.51 13.99 -1.98
N PHE A 309 -29.26 13.53 -2.06
CA PHE A 309 -28.08 14.31 -1.74
C PHE A 309 -26.92 13.90 -2.65
N GLY A 310 -25.96 14.82 -2.85
CA GLY A 310 -24.78 14.53 -3.66
C GLY A 310 -23.55 15.25 -3.13
N MET A 311 -22.42 14.53 -3.01
CA MET A 311 -21.17 15.02 -2.48
C MET A 311 -19.98 14.62 -3.34
N GLY A 312 -18.99 15.51 -3.44
CA GLY A 312 -17.70 15.21 -4.09
C GLY A 312 -16.75 14.51 -3.12
N VAL A 313 -16.24 13.34 -3.51
CA VAL A 313 -15.30 12.55 -2.69
C VAL A 313 -14.00 13.33 -2.46
N GLU A 314 -13.49 13.99 -3.49
CA GLU A 314 -12.28 14.82 -3.41
C GLU A 314 -12.44 15.96 -2.40
N ARG A 315 -13.61 16.60 -2.36
CA ARG A 315 -13.90 17.67 -1.41
C ARG A 315 -13.81 17.20 0.03
N ILE A 316 -14.37 16.03 0.31
CA ILE A 316 -14.29 15.39 1.63
C ILE A 316 -12.85 15.01 1.95
N ALA A 317 -12.14 14.38 1.01
CA ALA A 317 -10.74 13.98 1.19
C ALA A 317 -9.82 15.17 1.44
N MET A 318 -9.97 16.26 0.67
CA MET A 318 -9.23 17.51 0.88
C MET A 318 -9.38 18.04 2.30
N LEU A 319 -10.60 18.01 2.84
CA LEU A 319 -10.88 18.51 4.18
C LEU A 319 -10.40 17.57 5.28
N LEU A 320 -10.53 16.27 5.11
CA LEU A 320 -10.07 15.27 6.07
C LEU A 320 -8.54 15.26 6.21
N TYR A 321 -7.83 15.38 5.09
CA TYR A 321 -6.37 15.29 5.05
C TYR A 321 -5.66 16.66 4.98
N GLY A 322 -6.41 17.76 4.94
CA GLY A 322 -5.84 19.12 4.87
C GLY A 322 -5.14 19.43 3.54
N ILE A 323 -5.60 18.83 2.43
CA ILE A 323 -5.01 18.98 1.10
C ILE A 323 -5.57 20.25 0.44
N GLY A 324 -4.69 21.15 0.01
CA GLY A 324 -5.07 22.45 -0.56
C GLY A 324 -5.29 22.48 -2.06
N ASP A 325 -4.91 21.43 -2.79
CA ASP A 325 -4.99 21.34 -4.25
C ASP A 325 -5.50 19.97 -4.68
N LEU A 326 -6.64 19.92 -5.35
CA LEU A 326 -7.29 18.71 -5.80
C LEU A 326 -6.45 17.93 -6.83
N ARG A 327 -5.64 18.62 -7.62
CA ARG A 327 -4.81 18.01 -8.67
C ARG A 327 -3.80 17.01 -8.12
N LEU A 328 -3.35 17.19 -6.88
CA LEU A 328 -2.42 16.27 -6.21
C LEU A 328 -2.94 14.82 -6.14
N PHE A 329 -4.24 14.61 -6.13
CA PHE A 329 -4.82 13.26 -6.18
C PHE A 329 -4.63 12.54 -7.52
N PHE A 330 -4.31 13.28 -8.60
CA PHE A 330 -4.26 12.77 -9.97
C PHE A 330 -2.87 12.90 -10.62
N GLU A 331 -1.89 13.50 -9.93
CA GLU A 331 -0.53 13.71 -10.46
C GLU A 331 0.40 12.50 -10.27
N ASP A 332 -0.03 11.45 -9.59
CA ASP A 332 0.74 10.22 -9.30
C ASP A 332 2.11 10.48 -8.63
N ASP A 333 2.26 11.59 -7.88
CA ASP A 333 3.48 11.88 -7.16
C ASP A 333 3.62 10.94 -5.94
N ILE A 334 4.60 10.03 -6.02
CA ILE A 334 4.87 9.05 -4.96
C ILE A 334 5.09 9.73 -3.60
N ARG A 335 5.73 10.91 -3.56
CA ARG A 335 5.98 11.66 -2.31
C ARG A 335 4.68 12.14 -1.65
N PHE A 336 3.65 12.37 -2.46
CA PHE A 336 2.31 12.69 -1.98
C PHE A 336 1.61 11.40 -1.50
N LEU A 337 1.60 10.35 -2.32
CA LEU A 337 0.91 9.10 -2.04
C LEU A 337 1.50 8.33 -0.83
N GLU A 338 2.79 8.44 -0.57
CA GLU A 338 3.45 7.82 0.60
C GLU A 338 3.07 8.46 1.95
N GLN A 339 2.26 9.53 1.96
CA GLN A 339 1.80 10.19 3.19
C GLN A 339 0.53 9.58 3.78
N PHE A 340 -0.11 8.66 3.07
CA PHE A 340 -1.40 8.05 3.43
C PHE A 340 -1.31 6.57 3.71
#